data_f78fe383023a40a226069a19ec2ba672
#
_entry.id   f78fe383023a40a226069a19ec2ba672
#
_cell.length_a   1.000
_cell.length_b   1.000
_cell.length_c   1.000
_cell.angle_alpha   90.00
_cell.angle_beta   90.00
_cell.angle_gamma   90.00
#
_symmetry.space_group_name_H-M   'P 1'
#
loop_
_entity.id
_entity.type
_entity.pdbx_description
1 polymer ?
#
loop_
_entity_poly.entity_id
_entity_poly.type
_entity_poly.pdbx_seq_one_letter_code
_entity_poly.pdbx_strand_id
1 'polypeptide(L)'
;METILVLLRHASHDRLGSVLCGRMPGVTLSEAGRREAGALAVTLTRHRFAAVLSSPLERAVETAAAIAASQALAVEVEEDLNELDLGAWAGMRFEDLRGDPAWNVWNSARSHARPPGGETMLEAQARTARCIERLRRRYAGRTVALVSHADVIKAALCHALGLSVDFHARFEIAPASLSVLIAGEWGLKVHSINEAAE
;
A
#
# COMPACT_ATOMS: atom_id res chain seq x y z
N MET A 1 9.90 18.47 -13.71
CA MET A 1 9.14 18.82 -12.47
C MET A 1 8.97 17.58 -11.63
N GLU A 2 9.02 17.70 -10.30
CA GLU A 2 8.87 16.57 -9.37
C GLU A 2 7.40 16.36 -8.98
N THR A 3 7.00 15.12 -8.80
CA THR A 3 5.70 14.73 -8.24
C THR A 3 5.92 14.11 -6.88
N ILE A 4 5.19 14.57 -5.87
CA ILE A 4 5.25 13.98 -4.52
C ILE A 4 4.14 12.94 -4.40
N LEU A 5 4.51 11.70 -4.10
CA LEU A 5 3.62 10.57 -3.92
C LEU A 5 3.60 10.20 -2.43
N VAL A 6 2.49 10.44 -1.77
CA VAL A 6 2.28 10.05 -0.37
C VAL A 6 1.61 8.69 -0.36
N LEU A 7 2.40 7.64 -0.09
CA LEU A 7 1.94 6.26 0.01
C LEU A 7 1.37 6.02 1.41
N LEU A 8 0.13 5.60 1.49
CA LEU A 8 -0.61 5.44 2.73
C LEU A 8 -1.08 3.99 2.85
N ARG A 9 -0.72 3.32 3.94
CA ARG A 9 -1.34 2.03 4.22
C ARG A 9 -2.76 2.25 4.74
N HIS A 10 -3.73 1.43 4.29
CA HIS A 10 -5.06 1.43 4.86
C HIS A 10 -5.01 1.29 6.38
N ALA A 11 -6.00 1.86 7.08
CA ALA A 11 -6.14 1.77 8.52
C ALA A 11 -6.55 0.36 8.97
N SER A 12 -6.60 0.11 10.27
CA SER A 12 -6.79 -1.20 10.87
C SER A 12 -8.18 -1.81 10.58
N HIS A 13 -8.21 -3.14 10.48
CA HIS A 13 -9.42 -3.96 10.37
C HIS A 13 -9.35 -5.16 11.34
N ASP A 14 -10.49 -5.77 11.67
CA ASP A 14 -10.57 -6.78 12.73
C ASP A 14 -9.81 -8.10 12.43
N ARG A 15 -9.46 -8.34 11.17
CA ARG A 15 -8.70 -9.53 10.73
C ARG A 15 -7.18 -9.30 10.70
N LEU A 16 -6.72 -8.09 11.05
CA LEU A 16 -5.30 -7.74 11.00
C LEU A 16 -4.49 -8.65 11.96
N GLY A 17 -3.40 -9.24 11.46
CA GLY A 17 -2.53 -10.12 12.25
C GLY A 17 -3.08 -11.53 12.52
N SER A 18 -4.33 -11.84 12.14
CA SER A 18 -4.95 -13.15 12.33
C SER A 18 -5.21 -13.89 11.02
N VAL A 19 -5.66 -13.18 9.98
CA VAL A 19 -6.04 -13.75 8.69
C VAL A 19 -5.27 -13.06 7.57
N LEU A 20 -4.77 -13.86 6.64
CA LEU A 20 -4.13 -13.37 5.41
C LEU A 20 -5.22 -12.93 4.42
N CYS A 21 -5.62 -11.68 4.48
CA CYS A 21 -6.78 -11.20 3.73
C CYS A 21 -6.54 -11.12 2.21
N GLY A 22 -5.34 -10.71 1.76
CA GLY A 22 -5.10 -10.50 0.34
C GLY A 22 -6.18 -9.63 -0.31
N ARG A 23 -6.75 -10.12 -1.41
CA ARG A 23 -7.84 -9.45 -2.15
C ARG A 23 -9.25 -9.89 -1.73
N MET A 24 -9.42 -10.42 -0.51
CA MET A 24 -10.75 -10.78 -0.02
C MET A 24 -11.70 -9.58 -0.01
N PRO A 25 -12.93 -9.73 -0.54
CA PRO A 25 -13.98 -8.73 -0.40
C PRO A 25 -14.56 -8.71 1.03
N GLY A 26 -15.26 -7.64 1.39
CA GLY A 26 -15.95 -7.50 2.67
C GLY A 26 -15.03 -7.27 3.86
N VAL A 27 -13.76 -6.91 3.64
CA VAL A 27 -12.83 -6.53 4.70
C VAL A 27 -12.84 -5.02 4.85
N THR A 28 -13.71 -4.52 5.72
CA THR A 28 -13.88 -3.10 6.05
C THR A 28 -13.04 -2.68 7.24
N LEU A 29 -12.92 -1.38 7.50
CA LEU A 29 -12.23 -0.87 8.68
C LEU A 29 -12.93 -1.28 9.98
N SER A 30 -12.15 -1.60 11.00
CA SER A 30 -12.64 -1.72 12.37
C SER A 30 -13.04 -0.35 12.91
N GLU A 31 -13.67 -0.31 14.09
CA GLU A 31 -13.93 0.95 14.76
C GLU A 31 -12.65 1.73 15.09
N ALA A 32 -11.61 1.01 15.51
CA ALA A 32 -10.29 1.60 15.72
C ALA A 32 -9.72 2.13 14.40
N GLY A 33 -9.81 1.35 13.31
CA GLY A 33 -9.34 1.77 12.00
C GLY A 33 -10.06 3.02 11.46
N ARG A 34 -11.34 3.18 11.71
CA ARG A 34 -12.06 4.42 11.35
C ARG A 34 -11.54 5.62 12.13
N ARG A 35 -11.19 5.45 13.41
CA ARG A 35 -10.54 6.52 14.20
C ARG A 35 -9.15 6.84 13.66
N GLU A 36 -8.34 5.83 13.33
CA GLU A 36 -7.03 6.00 12.70
C GLU A 36 -7.13 6.76 11.36
N ALA A 37 -8.07 6.37 10.49
CA ALA A 37 -8.30 7.06 9.22
C ALA A 37 -8.73 8.53 9.42
N GLY A 38 -9.54 8.81 10.44
CA GLY A 38 -9.92 10.18 10.82
C GLY A 38 -8.73 11.01 11.31
N ALA A 39 -7.88 10.46 12.18
CA ALA A 39 -6.66 11.12 12.63
C ALA A 39 -5.69 11.39 11.47
N LEU A 40 -5.49 10.40 10.60
CA LEU A 40 -4.69 10.55 9.40
C LEU A 40 -5.22 11.66 8.47
N ALA A 41 -6.53 11.73 8.28
CA ALA A 41 -7.16 12.78 7.49
C ALA A 41 -6.90 14.19 8.07
N VAL A 42 -6.96 14.35 9.40
CA VAL A 42 -6.63 15.62 10.08
C VAL A 42 -5.16 15.98 9.87
N THR A 43 -4.24 15.05 10.14
CA THR A 43 -2.80 15.26 9.93
C THR A 43 -2.48 15.68 8.50
N LEU A 44 -3.16 15.09 7.52
CA LEU A 44 -2.93 15.35 6.10
C LEU A 44 -3.56 16.65 5.59
N THR A 45 -4.35 17.40 6.38
CA THR A 45 -4.89 18.71 5.96
C THR A 45 -3.79 19.75 5.68
N ARG A 46 -2.59 19.56 6.26
CA ARG A 46 -1.41 20.38 5.94
C ARG A 46 -0.88 20.21 4.52
N HIS A 47 -1.25 19.13 3.84
CA HIS A 47 -0.90 18.87 2.44
C HIS A 47 -2.04 19.29 1.53
N ARG A 48 -1.71 19.83 0.35
CA ARG A 48 -2.69 20.11 -0.72
C ARG A 48 -2.57 19.04 -1.77
N PHE A 49 -3.44 18.03 -1.68
CA PHE A 49 -3.48 16.98 -2.68
C PHE A 49 -4.16 17.43 -3.96
N ALA A 50 -3.59 17.01 -5.10
CA ALA A 50 -4.24 17.16 -6.41
C ALA A 50 -5.25 16.03 -6.68
N ALA A 51 -5.05 14.86 -6.06
CA ALA A 51 -5.92 13.71 -6.13
C ALA A 51 -5.68 12.77 -4.93
N VAL A 52 -6.69 11.96 -4.63
CA VAL A 52 -6.63 10.83 -3.68
C VAL A 52 -6.98 9.57 -4.46
N LEU A 53 -6.00 8.71 -4.68
CA LEU A 53 -6.16 7.43 -5.37
C LEU A 53 -6.16 6.29 -4.34
N SER A 54 -6.92 5.24 -4.61
CA SER A 54 -7.08 4.11 -3.71
C SER A 54 -7.05 2.77 -4.44
N SER A 55 -6.47 1.76 -3.80
CA SER A 55 -6.79 0.36 -4.08
C SER A 55 -8.31 0.16 -4.09
N PRO A 56 -8.86 -0.76 -4.92
CA PRO A 56 -10.30 -1.02 -4.97
C PRO A 56 -10.88 -1.68 -3.71
N LEU A 57 -10.04 -2.18 -2.78
CA LEU A 57 -10.50 -2.91 -1.60
C LEU A 57 -11.11 -1.98 -0.55
N GLU A 58 -12.20 -2.42 0.06
CA GLU A 58 -13.06 -1.62 0.93
C GLU A 58 -12.26 -0.89 2.03
N ARG A 59 -11.35 -1.59 2.72
CA ARG A 59 -10.50 -1.00 3.77
C ARG A 59 -9.62 0.15 3.28
N ALA A 60 -9.18 0.08 2.02
CA ALA A 60 -8.39 1.15 1.41
C ALA A 60 -9.29 2.30 0.95
N VAL A 61 -10.43 1.99 0.34
CA VAL A 61 -11.42 2.98 -0.09
C VAL A 61 -11.97 3.76 1.11
N GLU A 62 -12.30 3.08 2.22
CA GLU A 62 -12.78 3.75 3.44
C GLU A 62 -11.71 4.68 4.05
N THR A 63 -10.44 4.24 4.05
CA THR A 63 -9.32 5.10 4.49
C THR A 63 -9.16 6.30 3.57
N ALA A 64 -9.20 6.09 2.25
CA ALA A 64 -9.08 7.15 1.25
C ALA A 64 -10.26 8.14 1.31
N ALA A 65 -11.46 7.65 1.59
CA ALA A 65 -12.65 8.49 1.71
C ALA A 65 -12.55 9.51 2.85
N ALA A 66 -11.99 9.11 4.00
CA ALA A 66 -11.74 10.03 5.11
C ALA A 66 -10.77 11.15 4.71
N ILE A 67 -9.69 10.81 3.99
CA ILE A 67 -8.69 11.78 3.51
C ILE A 67 -9.30 12.68 2.44
N ALA A 68 -10.00 12.12 1.45
CA ALA A 68 -10.60 12.86 0.36
C ALA A 68 -11.66 13.87 0.85
N ALA A 69 -12.49 13.48 1.82
CA ALA A 69 -13.48 14.36 2.45
C ALA A 69 -12.82 15.59 3.11
N SER A 70 -11.68 15.42 3.79
CA SER A 70 -10.95 16.53 4.41
C SER A 70 -10.34 17.53 3.43
N GLN A 71 -10.23 17.13 2.15
CA GLN A 71 -9.62 17.89 1.06
C GLN A 71 -10.66 18.37 0.02
N ALA A 72 -11.96 18.08 0.20
CA ALA A 72 -13.02 18.28 -0.77
C ALA A 72 -12.73 17.63 -2.14
N LEU A 73 -12.13 16.45 -2.13
CA LEU A 73 -11.79 15.63 -3.30
C LEU A 73 -12.68 14.38 -3.36
N ALA A 74 -12.75 13.78 -4.55
CA ALA A 74 -13.28 12.43 -4.73
C ALA A 74 -12.15 11.40 -4.66
N VAL A 75 -12.50 10.16 -4.31
CA VAL A 75 -11.58 9.02 -4.39
C VAL A 75 -11.57 8.48 -5.82
N GLU A 76 -10.38 8.38 -6.42
CA GLU A 76 -10.16 7.69 -7.70
C GLU A 76 -9.68 6.26 -7.41
N VAL A 77 -10.36 5.24 -7.94
CA VAL A 77 -9.90 3.84 -7.84
C VAL A 77 -8.76 3.60 -8.81
N GLU A 78 -7.68 2.99 -8.32
CA GLU A 78 -6.48 2.66 -9.09
C GLU A 78 -6.12 1.17 -8.85
N GLU A 79 -6.37 0.33 -9.85
CA GLU A 79 -6.19 -1.12 -9.78
C GLU A 79 -4.74 -1.54 -9.51
N ASP A 80 -3.76 -0.78 -9.99
CA ASP A 80 -2.34 -1.06 -9.76
C ASP A 80 -1.93 -0.86 -8.26
N LEU A 81 -2.79 -0.24 -7.43
CA LEU A 81 -2.62 -0.13 -5.97
C LEU A 81 -3.25 -1.29 -5.19
N ASN A 82 -3.90 -2.24 -5.87
CA ASN A 82 -4.54 -3.39 -5.21
C ASN A 82 -3.53 -4.23 -4.43
N GLU A 83 -4.00 -4.95 -3.41
CA GLU A 83 -3.16 -5.85 -2.62
C GLU A 83 -2.59 -6.98 -3.49
N LEU A 84 -1.59 -7.68 -2.98
CA LEU A 84 -1.10 -8.91 -3.57
C LEU A 84 -2.25 -9.90 -3.74
N ASP A 85 -2.34 -10.49 -4.92
CA ASP A 85 -3.16 -11.67 -5.10
C ASP A 85 -2.45 -12.87 -4.46
N LEU A 86 -2.98 -13.31 -3.34
CA LEU A 86 -2.40 -14.42 -2.58
C LEU A 86 -3.02 -15.77 -2.95
N GLY A 87 -3.88 -15.80 -3.98
CA GLY A 87 -4.47 -17.01 -4.52
C GLY A 87 -5.11 -17.87 -3.44
N ALA A 88 -4.75 -19.14 -3.37
CA ALA A 88 -5.32 -20.09 -2.43
C ALA A 88 -5.02 -19.78 -0.94
N TRP A 89 -4.06 -18.93 -0.64
CA TRP A 89 -3.79 -18.52 0.74
C TRP A 89 -4.71 -17.39 1.24
N ALA A 90 -5.44 -16.72 0.35
CA ALA A 90 -6.36 -15.66 0.76
C ALA A 90 -7.46 -16.23 1.66
N GLY A 91 -7.63 -15.64 2.85
CA GLY A 91 -8.59 -16.09 3.86
C GLY A 91 -8.07 -17.11 4.87
N MET A 92 -6.88 -17.66 4.66
CA MET A 92 -6.27 -18.57 5.64
C MET A 92 -5.78 -17.82 6.87
N ARG A 93 -5.78 -18.51 8.02
CA ARG A 93 -5.20 -17.97 9.25
C ARG A 93 -3.68 -18.10 9.18
N PHE A 94 -2.96 -17.15 9.74
CA PHE A 94 -1.50 -17.23 9.79
C PHE A 94 -1.00 -18.48 10.53
N GLU A 95 -1.76 -18.96 11.54
CA GLU A 95 -1.41 -20.18 12.26
C GLU A 95 -1.47 -21.43 11.38
N ASP A 96 -2.42 -21.50 10.43
CA ASP A 96 -2.57 -22.64 9.51
C ASP A 96 -1.47 -22.66 8.45
N LEU A 97 -0.88 -21.50 8.13
CA LEU A 97 0.19 -21.36 7.16
C LEU A 97 1.59 -21.67 7.73
N ARG A 98 1.78 -21.66 9.07
CA ARG A 98 3.11 -21.81 9.69
C ARG A 98 3.81 -23.11 9.32
N GLY A 99 3.09 -24.18 9.02
CA GLY A 99 3.63 -25.48 8.64
C GLY A 99 3.76 -25.71 7.14
N ASP A 100 3.29 -24.78 6.32
CA ASP A 100 3.33 -24.90 4.87
C ASP A 100 4.73 -24.57 4.33
N PRO A 101 5.44 -25.53 3.67
CA PRO A 101 6.75 -25.27 3.08
C PRO A 101 6.74 -24.15 2.03
N ALA A 102 5.66 -24.02 1.23
CA ALA A 102 5.56 -22.99 0.22
C ALA A 102 5.41 -21.60 0.87
N TRP A 103 4.68 -21.50 1.99
CA TRP A 103 4.59 -20.29 2.80
C TRP A 103 5.95 -19.87 3.37
N ASN A 104 6.74 -20.82 3.83
CA ASN A 104 8.09 -20.56 4.34
C ASN A 104 9.03 -20.05 3.24
N VAL A 105 8.98 -20.66 2.04
CA VAL A 105 9.73 -20.19 0.87
C VAL A 105 9.27 -18.79 0.47
N TRP A 106 7.96 -18.52 0.43
CA TRP A 106 7.41 -17.19 0.15
C TRP A 106 7.96 -16.12 1.10
N ASN A 107 8.03 -16.40 2.39
CA ASN A 107 8.52 -15.42 3.36
C ASN A 107 10.04 -15.22 3.36
N SER A 108 10.79 -16.12 2.77
CA SER A 108 12.27 -16.05 2.69
C SER A 108 12.80 -15.58 1.32
N ALA A 109 12.05 -15.81 0.24
CA ALA A 109 12.50 -15.59 -1.14
C ALA A 109 11.35 -15.12 -2.05
N ARG A 110 10.75 -13.97 -1.73
CA ARG A 110 9.60 -13.41 -2.46
C ARG A 110 9.88 -13.06 -3.91
N SER A 111 11.16 -12.89 -4.28
CA SER A 111 11.59 -12.67 -5.65
C SER A 111 11.39 -13.91 -6.55
N HIS A 112 11.38 -15.10 -5.96
CA HIS A 112 11.26 -16.38 -6.69
C HIS A 112 9.96 -17.13 -6.39
N ALA A 113 9.39 -16.92 -5.21
CA ALA A 113 8.20 -17.63 -4.79
C ALA A 113 6.92 -17.01 -5.37
N ARG A 114 5.91 -17.86 -5.54
CA ARG A 114 4.56 -17.46 -5.95
C ARG A 114 3.53 -18.12 -5.03
N PRO A 115 2.57 -17.38 -4.48
CA PRO A 115 1.39 -17.97 -3.85
C PRO A 115 0.64 -18.88 -4.83
N PRO A 116 0.08 -20.01 -4.40
CA PRO A 116 -0.65 -20.92 -5.29
C PRO A 116 -1.82 -20.21 -5.99
N GLY A 117 -1.71 -20.05 -7.33
CA GLY A 117 -2.69 -19.30 -8.13
C GLY A 117 -2.69 -17.79 -7.94
N GLY A 118 -1.68 -17.25 -7.26
CA GLY A 118 -1.57 -15.83 -6.94
C GLY A 118 -0.52 -15.06 -7.75
N GLU A 119 -0.22 -13.85 -7.30
CA GLU A 119 0.73 -12.89 -7.87
C GLU A 119 2.09 -12.97 -7.15
N THR A 120 3.19 -12.90 -7.87
CA THR A 120 4.52 -12.75 -7.27
C THR A 120 4.74 -11.32 -6.77
N MET A 121 5.65 -11.16 -5.80
CA MET A 121 6.03 -9.82 -5.33
C MET A 121 6.68 -8.97 -6.44
N LEU A 122 7.36 -9.60 -7.42
CA LEU A 122 7.93 -8.90 -8.58
C LEU A 122 6.84 -8.41 -9.55
N GLU A 123 5.76 -9.14 -9.74
CA GLU A 123 4.62 -8.70 -10.56
C GLU A 123 3.93 -7.49 -9.89
N ALA A 124 3.73 -7.55 -8.57
CA ALA A 124 3.22 -6.42 -7.81
C ALA A 124 4.14 -5.20 -7.90
N GLN A 125 5.45 -5.39 -7.76
CA GLN A 125 6.43 -4.31 -7.93
C GLN A 125 6.35 -3.70 -9.33
N ALA A 126 6.26 -4.52 -10.37
CA ALA A 126 6.21 -4.05 -11.76
C ALA A 126 4.94 -3.22 -12.04
N ARG A 127 3.74 -3.66 -11.57
CA ARG A 127 2.50 -2.86 -11.74
C ARG A 127 2.56 -1.55 -10.96
N THR A 128 3.08 -1.60 -9.73
CA THR A 128 3.19 -0.40 -8.89
C THR A 128 4.20 0.60 -9.48
N ALA A 129 5.33 0.13 -10.03
CA ALA A 129 6.31 0.98 -10.70
C ALA A 129 5.71 1.66 -11.95
N ARG A 130 4.93 0.92 -12.77
CA ARG A 130 4.19 1.50 -13.91
C ARG A 130 3.17 2.55 -13.46
N CYS A 131 2.45 2.28 -12.36
CA CYS A 131 1.53 3.24 -11.77
C CYS A 131 2.25 4.52 -11.35
N ILE A 132 3.33 4.41 -10.60
CA ILE A 132 4.16 5.55 -10.15
C ILE A 132 4.60 6.39 -11.35
N GLU A 133 5.12 5.78 -12.41
CA GLU A 133 5.57 6.50 -13.61
C GLU A 133 4.41 7.20 -14.34
N ARG A 134 3.24 6.56 -14.43
CA ARG A 134 2.03 7.17 -14.99
C ARG A 134 1.57 8.38 -14.18
N LEU A 135 1.56 8.25 -12.84
CA LEU A 135 1.16 9.32 -11.93
C LEU A 135 2.18 10.46 -11.90
N ARG A 136 3.48 10.17 -11.97
CA ARG A 136 4.54 11.18 -12.10
C ARG A 136 4.28 12.12 -13.28
N ARG A 137 3.87 11.56 -14.42
CA ARG A 137 3.56 12.37 -15.62
C ARG A 137 2.24 13.13 -15.48
N ARG A 138 1.20 12.45 -14.98
CA ARG A 138 -0.16 13.03 -14.86
C ARG A 138 -0.20 14.19 -13.86
N TYR A 139 0.58 14.11 -12.79
CA TYR A 139 0.57 15.07 -11.68
C TYR A 139 1.89 15.83 -11.50
N ALA A 140 2.59 16.11 -12.60
CA ALA A 140 3.86 16.83 -12.55
C ALA A 140 3.76 18.16 -11.77
N GLY A 141 4.65 18.35 -10.77
CA GLY A 141 4.65 19.51 -9.88
C GLY A 141 3.58 19.49 -8.79
N ARG A 142 2.91 18.35 -8.57
CA ARG A 142 1.80 18.19 -7.61
C ARG A 142 2.10 17.12 -6.58
N THR A 143 1.29 17.13 -5.51
CA THR A 143 1.27 16.07 -4.48
C THR A 143 0.00 15.24 -4.64
N VAL A 144 0.11 13.93 -4.57
CA VAL A 144 -1.03 12.99 -4.63
C VAL A 144 -0.95 11.98 -3.48
N ALA A 145 -2.11 11.60 -2.95
CA ALA A 145 -2.25 10.57 -1.94
C ALA A 145 -2.60 9.23 -2.61
N LEU A 146 -1.89 8.15 -2.23
CA LEU A 146 -2.05 6.80 -2.76
C LEU A 146 -2.32 5.84 -1.61
N VAL A 147 -3.57 5.42 -1.43
CA VAL A 147 -3.96 4.48 -0.36
C VAL A 147 -3.87 3.05 -0.86
N SER A 148 -3.04 2.25 -0.21
CA SER A 148 -2.72 0.89 -0.62
C SER A 148 -2.45 -0.01 0.61
N HIS A 149 -1.65 -1.05 0.45
CA HIS A 149 -1.41 -2.14 1.39
C HIS A 149 0.08 -2.26 1.71
N ALA A 150 0.40 -2.92 2.83
CA ALA A 150 1.78 -3.00 3.30
C ALA A 150 2.75 -3.60 2.27
N ASP A 151 2.41 -4.75 1.68
CA ASP A 151 3.31 -5.43 0.75
C ASP A 151 3.50 -4.66 -0.56
N VAL A 152 2.44 -3.99 -1.04
CA VAL A 152 2.50 -3.15 -2.26
C VAL A 152 3.35 -1.91 -2.01
N ILE A 153 3.20 -1.26 -0.86
CA ILE A 153 4.05 -0.11 -0.48
C ILE A 153 5.50 -0.56 -0.31
N LYS A 154 5.74 -1.72 0.35
CA LYS A 154 7.08 -2.29 0.46
C LYS A 154 7.70 -2.58 -0.91
N ALA A 155 6.92 -3.11 -1.86
CA ALA A 155 7.37 -3.35 -3.23
C ALA A 155 7.79 -2.05 -3.95
N ALA A 156 6.99 -0.97 -3.80
CA ALA A 156 7.31 0.36 -4.34
C ALA A 156 8.59 0.94 -3.73
N LEU A 157 8.73 0.83 -2.39
CA LEU A 157 9.92 1.32 -1.69
C LEU A 157 11.18 0.52 -2.04
N CYS A 158 11.08 -0.81 -2.13
CA CYS A 158 12.20 -1.64 -2.61
C CYS A 158 12.63 -1.24 -4.03
N HIS A 159 11.67 -0.99 -4.93
CA HIS A 159 11.97 -0.49 -6.28
C HIS A 159 12.71 0.86 -6.24
N ALA A 160 12.20 1.83 -5.48
CA ALA A 160 12.81 3.16 -5.39
C ALA A 160 14.21 3.16 -4.75
N LEU A 161 14.48 2.21 -3.84
CA LEU A 161 15.77 2.05 -3.16
C LEU A 161 16.75 1.13 -3.91
N GLY A 162 16.34 0.48 -5.02
CA GLY A 162 17.16 -0.53 -5.71
C GLY A 162 17.38 -1.80 -4.88
N LEU A 163 16.47 -2.11 -3.96
CA LEU A 163 16.53 -3.30 -3.11
C LEU A 163 15.76 -4.47 -3.72
N SER A 164 16.26 -5.69 -3.52
CA SER A 164 15.45 -6.88 -3.77
C SER A 164 14.19 -6.88 -2.92
N VAL A 165 13.08 -7.34 -3.47
CA VAL A 165 11.82 -7.55 -2.73
C VAL A 165 11.98 -8.56 -1.59
N ASP A 166 13.04 -9.38 -1.58
CA ASP A 166 13.38 -10.28 -0.48
C ASP A 166 13.74 -9.52 0.81
N PHE A 167 14.06 -8.24 0.69
CA PHE A 167 14.35 -7.38 1.84
C PHE A 167 13.12 -6.67 2.41
N HIS A 168 11.91 -7.03 1.96
CA HIS A 168 10.63 -6.46 2.40
C HIS A 168 10.42 -6.47 3.93
N ALA A 169 11.05 -7.41 4.64
CA ALA A 169 10.95 -7.54 6.10
C ALA A 169 11.94 -6.64 6.87
N ARG A 170 12.82 -5.89 6.17
CA ARG A 170 13.83 -5.02 6.82
C ARG A 170 13.28 -3.69 7.30
N PHE A 171 12.07 -3.35 6.94
CA PHE A 171 11.35 -2.15 7.39
C PHE A 171 9.85 -2.44 7.52
N GLU A 172 9.19 -1.68 8.37
CA GLU A 172 7.76 -1.84 8.63
C GLU A 172 6.94 -0.78 7.90
N ILE A 173 5.68 -1.13 7.62
CA ILE A 173 4.64 -0.21 7.16
C ILE A 173 3.42 -0.47 8.04
N ALA A 174 3.20 0.35 9.04
CA ALA A 174 2.11 0.23 10.00
C ALA A 174 0.75 0.63 9.37
N PRO A 175 -0.39 0.14 9.88
CA PRO A 175 -1.70 0.67 9.51
C PRO A 175 -1.76 2.18 9.71
N ALA A 176 -2.46 2.90 8.83
CA ALA A 176 -2.58 4.36 8.83
C ALA A 176 -1.23 5.12 8.83
N SER A 177 -0.13 4.47 8.46
CA SER A 177 1.16 5.15 8.27
C SER A 177 1.29 5.72 6.87
N LEU A 178 2.18 6.69 6.73
CA LEU A 178 2.53 7.29 5.45
C LEU A 178 4.02 7.11 5.13
N SER A 179 4.33 6.99 3.85
CA SER A 179 5.69 7.02 3.31
C SER A 179 5.71 7.94 2.11
N VAL A 180 6.76 8.70 1.92
CA VAL A 180 6.83 9.72 0.88
C VAL A 180 7.87 9.38 -0.16
N LEU A 181 7.44 9.31 -1.43
CA LEU A 181 8.31 9.23 -2.60
C LEU A 181 8.28 10.54 -3.36
N ILE A 182 9.44 10.96 -3.85
CA ILE A 182 9.59 12.05 -4.80
C ILE A 182 9.98 11.45 -6.14
N ALA A 183 9.15 11.67 -7.15
CA ALA A 183 9.33 11.13 -8.50
C ALA A 183 9.66 12.26 -9.48
N GLY A 184 10.84 12.20 -10.09
CA GLY A 184 11.34 13.15 -11.08
C GLY A 184 11.80 12.46 -12.37
N GLU A 185 12.25 13.23 -13.35
CA GLU A 185 12.86 12.69 -14.58
C GLU A 185 14.17 11.95 -14.29
N TRP A 186 14.82 12.28 -13.17
CA TRP A 186 16.03 11.66 -12.67
C TRP A 186 15.79 10.32 -11.95
N GLY A 187 14.54 9.92 -11.71
CA GLY A 187 14.15 8.68 -11.02
C GLY A 187 13.31 8.92 -9.76
N LEU A 188 13.49 8.05 -8.77
CA LEU A 188 12.72 8.05 -7.51
C LEU A 188 13.65 8.32 -6.33
N LYS A 189 13.15 9.09 -5.36
CA LYS A 189 13.77 9.30 -4.06
C LYS A 189 12.78 8.93 -2.95
N VAL A 190 13.20 8.09 -2.03
CA VAL A 190 12.49 7.87 -0.77
C VAL A 190 12.81 9.05 0.15
N HIS A 191 11.78 9.81 0.52
CA HIS A 191 11.92 10.95 1.44
C HIS A 191 11.73 10.50 2.89
N SER A 192 10.70 9.69 3.12
CA SER A 192 10.42 9.12 4.44
C SER A 192 9.70 7.76 4.33
N ILE A 193 9.78 6.97 5.40
CA ILE A 193 9.16 5.64 5.48
C ILE A 193 8.44 5.51 6.82
N ASN A 194 7.18 5.02 6.78
CA ASN A 194 6.42 4.59 7.95
C ASN A 194 6.23 5.67 9.02
N GLU A 195 5.96 6.90 8.61
CA GLU A 195 5.60 7.97 9.55
C GLU A 195 4.20 7.72 10.14
N ALA A 196 4.06 7.90 11.44
CA ALA A 196 2.76 7.87 12.11
C ALA A 196 1.98 9.17 11.83
N ALA A 197 0.65 9.07 11.83
CA ALA A 197 -0.21 10.25 11.93
C ALA A 197 -0.12 10.79 13.36
N GLU A 198 0.52 11.95 13.54
CA GLU A 198 0.57 12.68 14.82
C GLU A 198 -0.63 13.62 14.96
#